data_32feaecc56b5a0e71f7182228049201a
#
_entry.id   32feaecc56b5a0e71f7182228049201a
#
_cell.length_a   1.000
_cell.length_b   1.000
_cell.length_c   1.000
_cell.angle_alpha   90.00
_cell.angle_beta   90.00
_cell.angle_gamma   90.00
#
_symmetry.space_group_name_H-M   'P 1'
#
loop_
_entity.id
_entity.type
_entity.pdbx_description
1 polymer ?
#
loop_
_entity_poly.entity_id
_entity_poly.type
_entity_poly.pdbx_seq_one_letter_code
_entity_poly.pdbx_strand_id
1 'polypeptide(L)'
;MAYFLPNKSLSKEVVQLIEQQLTFTPVQGFNPSKWTRKEAKTIKCYTKVNDGVYLPYIWSSINFNFCPNIDIDYPMQEMIFTGELRENQIAIMQEVQIQLDKTGCTTLDLPPGTGKTILGAYIASLYGLLTVVLCNRLTVARQWVKTFHDNTDASVYMVGETSDSDTPNVLICMQERVCKLPREYREQVGLLIIDEAHTLCTESGVPALLGFTPKYIVVETATLERDDEMHCIMHSIAGTESVSREIIKPFKVIKVLTGVSPDRVMGKNGYTNYVQLVKDTWQNERRQNIIMSIIKDNANRKTLVLSSSVEYSKLLCASLLELDITADYLCGNKKSYQDSQVLVGTTGKIGTGFDPANFCSTYKGVPFDLLIMACSIKKNSTLQQNVGRIFR
;
A
#
# COMPACT_ATOMS: atom_id res chain seq x y z
N MET A 1 -0.20 -9.19 -15.11
CA MET A 1 -1.55 -9.60 -14.70
C MET A 1 -2.44 -9.52 -15.89
N ALA A 2 -1.93 -10.04 -16.92
CA ALA A 2 -2.59 -9.91 -18.17
C ALA A 2 -2.75 -11.27 -18.84
N TYR A 3 -3.77 -11.35 -19.61
CA TYR A 3 -3.92 -12.30 -20.69
C TYR A 3 -3.49 -11.61 -21.99
N PHE A 4 -2.64 -12.28 -22.75
CA PHE A 4 -2.24 -11.79 -24.06
C PHE A 4 -3.19 -12.29 -25.13
N LEU A 5 -3.95 -11.38 -25.77
CA LEU A 5 -4.82 -11.68 -26.90
C LEU A 5 -4.14 -11.25 -28.20
N PRO A 6 -3.77 -12.20 -29.09
CA PRO A 6 -3.09 -11.87 -30.35
C PRO A 6 -4.02 -11.17 -31.35
N ASN A 7 -3.45 -10.34 -32.24
CA ASN A 7 -4.21 -9.58 -33.26
C ASN A 7 -5.20 -10.40 -34.07
N LYS A 8 -4.85 -11.66 -34.39
CA LYS A 8 -5.73 -12.58 -35.16
C LYS A 8 -7.06 -12.87 -34.42
N SER A 9 -7.12 -12.69 -33.12
CA SER A 9 -8.31 -12.93 -32.30
C SER A 9 -9.09 -11.64 -31.98
N LEU A 10 -8.65 -10.49 -32.48
CA LEU A 10 -9.27 -9.18 -32.23
C LEU A 10 -10.32 -8.88 -33.31
N SER A 11 -11.55 -9.40 -33.15
CA SER A 11 -12.68 -8.92 -33.95
C SER A 11 -13.08 -7.50 -33.59
N LYS A 12 -13.90 -6.84 -34.42
CA LYS A 12 -14.43 -5.50 -34.14
C LYS A 12 -15.24 -5.47 -32.83
N GLU A 13 -16.03 -6.53 -32.63
CA GLU A 13 -16.87 -6.68 -31.42
C GLU A 13 -16.01 -6.81 -30.17
N VAL A 14 -14.93 -7.61 -30.23
CA VAL A 14 -13.98 -7.77 -29.11
C VAL A 14 -13.28 -6.46 -28.79
N VAL A 15 -12.84 -5.71 -29.81
CA VAL A 15 -12.21 -4.39 -29.60
C VAL A 15 -13.19 -3.43 -28.94
N GLN A 16 -14.45 -3.39 -29.41
CA GLN A 16 -15.49 -2.53 -28.83
C GLN A 16 -15.78 -2.90 -27.37
N LEU A 17 -15.86 -4.20 -27.06
CA LEU A 17 -16.06 -4.71 -25.70
C LEU A 17 -14.92 -4.26 -24.77
N ILE A 18 -13.67 -4.43 -25.22
CA ILE A 18 -12.48 -4.00 -24.48
C ILE A 18 -12.54 -2.48 -24.16
N GLU A 19 -12.83 -1.67 -25.20
CA GLU A 19 -12.86 -0.22 -25.05
C GLU A 19 -13.99 0.25 -24.13
N GLN A 20 -15.15 -0.39 -24.18
CA GLN A 20 -16.29 -0.06 -23.33
C GLN A 20 -16.10 -0.47 -21.87
N GLN A 21 -15.58 -1.66 -21.60
CA GLN A 21 -15.52 -2.22 -20.26
C GLN A 21 -14.22 -1.93 -19.53
N LEU A 22 -13.12 -1.67 -20.25
CA LEU A 22 -11.80 -1.44 -19.66
C LEU A 22 -11.30 0.01 -19.78
N THR A 23 -12.22 0.96 -19.98
CA THR A 23 -11.92 2.40 -19.94
C THR A 23 -12.64 3.04 -18.76
N PHE A 24 -11.89 3.43 -17.74
CA PHE A 24 -12.40 3.96 -16.50
C PHE A 24 -12.19 5.46 -16.39
N THR A 25 -13.17 6.18 -15.85
CA THR A 25 -13.08 7.62 -15.60
C THR A 25 -13.13 7.86 -14.10
N PRO A 26 -12.05 8.42 -13.49
CA PRO A 26 -12.06 8.70 -12.06
C PRO A 26 -13.20 9.63 -11.67
N VAL A 27 -13.96 9.26 -10.66
CA VAL A 27 -14.96 10.14 -10.06
C VAL A 27 -14.23 11.28 -9.37
N GLN A 28 -14.45 12.50 -9.85
CA GLN A 28 -13.86 13.68 -9.23
C GLN A 28 -14.69 14.06 -7.99
N GLY A 29 -14.11 13.87 -6.81
CA GLY A 29 -14.63 14.49 -5.61
C GLY A 29 -14.72 16.02 -5.79
N PHE A 30 -15.77 16.63 -5.26
CA PHE A 30 -15.95 18.08 -5.32
C PHE A 30 -14.72 18.79 -4.73
N ASN A 31 -13.91 19.39 -5.59
CA ASN A 31 -12.77 20.20 -5.19
C ASN A 31 -13.05 21.66 -5.50
N PRO A 32 -13.51 22.46 -4.52
CA PRO A 32 -13.90 23.86 -4.72
C PRO A 32 -12.74 24.75 -5.19
N SER A 33 -11.49 24.29 -5.12
CA SER A 33 -10.31 25.04 -5.57
C SER A 33 -9.98 24.90 -7.06
N LYS A 34 -10.69 24.03 -7.80
CA LYS A 34 -10.44 23.80 -9.23
C LYS A 34 -11.69 24.18 -10.06
N TRP A 35 -11.87 25.46 -10.32
CA TRP A 35 -12.91 25.98 -11.25
C TRP A 35 -12.64 25.60 -12.71
N THR A 36 -11.46 25.21 -13.07
CA THR A 36 -11.22 24.58 -14.37
C THR A 36 -11.51 23.09 -14.21
N ARG A 37 -12.67 22.65 -14.66
CA ARG A 37 -12.92 21.24 -14.98
C ARG A 37 -11.90 20.85 -16.08
N LYS A 38 -10.70 20.42 -15.67
CA LYS A 38 -9.95 19.52 -16.53
C LYS A 38 -10.81 18.28 -16.61
N GLU A 39 -11.23 17.91 -17.79
CA GLU A 39 -11.88 16.62 -18.01
C GLU A 39 -11.05 15.55 -17.32
N ALA A 40 -11.71 14.71 -16.54
CA ALA A 40 -11.02 13.62 -15.86
C ALA A 40 -10.39 12.74 -16.95
N LYS A 41 -9.07 12.59 -16.92
CA LYS A 41 -8.39 11.71 -17.86
C LYS A 41 -8.89 10.28 -17.64
N THR A 42 -9.39 9.68 -18.69
CA THR A 42 -9.76 8.26 -18.68
C THR A 42 -8.53 7.38 -18.56
N ILE A 43 -8.65 6.28 -17.82
CA ILE A 43 -7.61 5.28 -17.63
C ILE A 43 -8.02 4.04 -18.41
N LYS A 44 -7.19 3.62 -19.36
CA LYS A 44 -7.39 2.39 -20.13
C LYS A 44 -6.70 1.23 -19.41
N CYS A 45 -7.47 0.26 -18.95
CA CYS A 45 -6.97 -0.94 -18.28
C CYS A 45 -6.64 -2.06 -19.32
N TYR A 46 -5.96 -1.70 -20.38
CA TYR A 46 -5.41 -2.61 -21.39
C TYR A 46 -4.19 -1.96 -22.07
N THR A 47 -3.29 -2.79 -22.59
CA THR A 47 -2.06 -2.32 -23.25
C THR A 47 -1.98 -2.92 -24.66
N LYS A 48 -2.09 -2.08 -25.70
CA LYS A 48 -1.89 -2.50 -27.09
C LYS A 48 -0.39 -2.60 -27.40
N VAL A 49 0.01 -3.69 -28.05
CA VAL A 49 1.35 -3.93 -28.57
C VAL A 49 1.27 -4.33 -30.04
N ASN A 50 2.42 -4.46 -30.73
CA ASN A 50 2.44 -4.71 -32.17
C ASN A 50 1.73 -6.00 -32.59
N ASP A 51 1.78 -7.04 -31.76
CA ASP A 51 1.30 -8.39 -32.02
C ASP A 51 -0.03 -8.73 -31.31
N GLY A 52 -0.57 -7.82 -30.47
CA GLY A 52 -1.82 -8.06 -29.75
C GLY A 52 -2.14 -7.03 -28.69
N VAL A 53 -2.87 -7.47 -27.66
CA VAL A 53 -3.26 -6.65 -26.52
C VAL A 53 -3.14 -7.43 -25.23
N TYR A 54 -2.60 -6.79 -24.19
CA TYR A 54 -2.63 -7.30 -22.81
C TYR A 54 -3.90 -6.82 -22.12
N LEU A 55 -4.63 -7.75 -21.54
CA LEU A 55 -5.95 -7.57 -20.91
C LEU A 55 -5.90 -8.02 -19.46
N PRO A 56 -6.71 -7.45 -18.56
CA PRO A 56 -6.78 -7.88 -17.17
C PRO A 56 -7.18 -9.35 -17.02
N TYR A 57 -6.57 -10.04 -16.08
CA TYR A 57 -6.65 -11.49 -15.91
C TYR A 57 -8.09 -11.98 -15.68
N ILE A 58 -8.75 -11.54 -14.62
CA ILE A 58 -10.11 -11.98 -14.27
C ILE A 58 -11.14 -11.49 -15.29
N TRP A 59 -11.00 -10.25 -15.79
CA TRP A 59 -11.87 -9.77 -16.85
C TRP A 59 -11.82 -10.68 -18.09
N SER A 60 -10.62 -11.11 -18.48
CA SER A 60 -10.42 -12.01 -19.61
C SER A 60 -11.02 -13.40 -19.35
N SER A 61 -10.83 -13.93 -18.14
CA SER A 61 -11.39 -15.20 -17.71
C SER A 61 -12.92 -15.21 -17.85
N ILE A 62 -13.58 -14.16 -17.39
CA ILE A 62 -15.04 -14.02 -17.44
C ILE A 62 -15.54 -13.84 -18.87
N ASN A 63 -14.91 -12.96 -19.66
CA ASN A 63 -15.42 -12.60 -20.97
C ASN A 63 -15.10 -13.63 -22.08
N PHE A 64 -14.02 -14.39 -21.91
CA PHE A 64 -13.62 -15.41 -22.87
C PHE A 64 -13.87 -16.84 -22.37
N ASN A 65 -14.42 -16.99 -21.17
CA ASN A 65 -14.80 -18.28 -20.56
C ASN A 65 -13.68 -19.32 -20.55
N PHE A 66 -12.47 -18.91 -20.12
CA PHE A 66 -11.34 -19.80 -19.93
C PHE A 66 -10.48 -19.32 -18.75
N CYS A 67 -9.68 -20.22 -18.18
CA CYS A 67 -8.72 -19.85 -17.15
C CYS A 67 -7.43 -19.37 -17.81
N PRO A 68 -7.08 -18.06 -17.72
CA PRO A 68 -5.86 -17.55 -18.34
C PRO A 68 -4.62 -18.27 -17.81
N ASN A 69 -3.66 -18.54 -18.70
CA ASN A 69 -2.32 -19.01 -18.38
C ASN A 69 -2.22 -20.39 -17.69
N ILE A 70 -3.32 -21.16 -17.60
CA ILE A 70 -3.31 -22.47 -16.93
C ILE A 70 -2.41 -23.50 -17.64
N ASP A 71 -2.35 -23.42 -18.98
CA ASP A 71 -1.59 -24.34 -19.83
C ASP A 71 -0.13 -23.89 -20.04
N ILE A 72 0.29 -22.78 -19.42
CA ILE A 72 1.67 -22.30 -19.50
C ILE A 72 2.50 -23.08 -18.49
N ASP A 73 3.59 -23.66 -18.97
CA ASP A 73 4.59 -24.29 -18.09
C ASP A 73 5.55 -23.24 -17.54
N TYR A 74 5.33 -22.88 -16.28
CA TYR A 74 6.17 -21.89 -15.59
C TYR A 74 7.38 -22.56 -14.96
N PRO A 75 8.59 -21.96 -15.04
CA PRO A 75 9.78 -22.48 -14.39
C PRO A 75 9.59 -22.62 -12.89
N MET A 76 9.83 -23.82 -12.37
CA MET A 76 9.85 -24.04 -10.92
C MET A 76 11.07 -23.35 -10.31
N GLN A 77 10.84 -22.71 -9.18
CA GLN A 77 11.85 -21.99 -8.39
C GLN A 77 11.64 -22.37 -6.92
N GLU A 78 12.14 -23.56 -6.56
CA GLU A 78 11.98 -24.06 -5.21
C GLU A 78 12.61 -23.11 -4.20
N MET A 79 11.89 -22.83 -3.13
CA MET A 79 12.36 -22.11 -1.95
C MET A 79 11.66 -22.64 -0.71
N ILE A 80 12.36 -22.66 0.40
CA ILE A 80 11.87 -23.18 1.66
C ILE A 80 11.48 -22.01 2.57
N PHE A 81 10.27 -22.06 3.11
CA PHE A 81 9.86 -21.13 4.16
C PHE A 81 10.45 -21.59 5.49
N THR A 82 11.30 -20.78 6.09
CA THR A 82 12.00 -21.05 7.36
C THR A 82 11.36 -20.34 8.55
N GLY A 83 10.39 -19.45 8.28
CA GLY A 83 9.63 -18.76 9.31
C GLY A 83 8.52 -19.63 9.93
N GLU A 84 7.72 -19.03 10.80
CA GLU A 84 6.57 -19.67 11.43
C GLU A 84 5.32 -18.81 11.26
N LEU A 85 4.23 -19.41 10.77
CA LEU A 85 2.95 -18.75 10.68
C LEU A 85 2.21 -18.78 12.03
N ARG A 86 1.65 -17.65 12.40
CA ARG A 86 0.75 -17.56 13.55
C ARG A 86 -0.56 -18.31 13.27
N GLU A 87 -1.23 -18.74 14.32
CA GLU A 87 -2.50 -19.49 14.21
C GLU A 87 -3.55 -18.78 13.34
N ASN A 88 -3.70 -17.47 13.51
CA ASN A 88 -4.60 -16.67 12.67
C ASN A 88 -4.17 -16.58 11.21
N GLN A 89 -2.88 -16.67 10.90
CA GLN A 89 -2.34 -16.69 9.54
C GLN A 89 -2.58 -18.03 8.86
N ILE A 90 -2.53 -19.13 9.61
CA ILE A 90 -2.85 -20.47 9.07
C ILE A 90 -4.31 -20.51 8.57
N ALA A 91 -5.25 -19.96 9.34
CA ALA A 91 -6.65 -19.88 8.93
C ALA A 91 -6.85 -19.01 7.66
N ILE A 92 -6.08 -17.91 7.54
CA ILE A 92 -6.09 -17.06 6.33
C ILE A 92 -5.57 -17.86 5.13
N MET A 93 -4.50 -18.63 5.30
CA MET A 93 -3.89 -19.38 4.21
C MET A 93 -4.81 -20.46 3.64
N GLN A 94 -5.65 -21.10 4.45
CA GLN A 94 -6.65 -22.06 3.97
C GLN A 94 -7.63 -21.41 2.98
N GLU A 95 -8.13 -20.21 3.29
CA GLU A 95 -9.03 -19.46 2.41
C GLU A 95 -8.30 -18.97 1.14
N VAL A 96 -7.05 -18.52 1.28
CA VAL A 96 -6.19 -18.11 0.16
C VAL A 96 -5.99 -19.23 -0.85
N GLN A 97 -5.68 -20.44 -0.38
CA GLN A 97 -5.48 -21.60 -1.25
C GLN A 97 -6.76 -21.92 -2.04
N ILE A 98 -7.92 -21.94 -1.36
CA ILE A 98 -9.21 -22.18 -2.03
C ILE A 98 -9.47 -21.15 -3.15
N GLN A 99 -9.18 -19.86 -2.92
CA GLN A 99 -9.37 -18.84 -3.94
C GLN A 99 -8.37 -18.99 -5.09
N LEU A 100 -7.09 -19.22 -4.81
CA LEU A 100 -6.06 -19.41 -5.82
C LEU A 100 -6.32 -20.66 -6.68
N ASP A 101 -6.76 -21.75 -6.07
CA ASP A 101 -7.11 -22.98 -6.80
C ASP A 101 -8.35 -22.79 -7.69
N LYS A 102 -9.30 -21.96 -7.24
CA LYS A 102 -10.54 -21.69 -7.99
C LYS A 102 -10.35 -20.75 -9.17
N THR A 103 -9.60 -19.66 -8.96
CA THR A 103 -9.56 -18.53 -9.91
C THR A 103 -8.15 -18.10 -10.34
N GLY A 104 -7.11 -18.63 -9.71
CA GLY A 104 -5.74 -18.15 -9.86
C GLY A 104 -5.46 -16.82 -9.16
N CYS A 105 -6.46 -16.23 -8.50
CA CYS A 105 -6.35 -14.90 -7.89
C CYS A 105 -6.87 -14.89 -6.45
N THR A 106 -6.26 -14.07 -5.61
CA THR A 106 -6.77 -13.75 -4.27
C THR A 106 -6.46 -12.32 -3.89
N THR A 107 -7.35 -11.70 -3.12
CA THR A 107 -7.12 -10.38 -2.53
C THR A 107 -7.09 -10.47 -1.01
N LEU A 108 -5.98 -10.05 -0.41
CA LEU A 108 -5.77 -9.99 1.03
C LEU A 108 -6.15 -8.59 1.54
N ASP A 109 -7.39 -8.44 2.01
CA ASP A 109 -7.86 -7.23 2.69
C ASP A 109 -7.66 -7.38 4.20
N LEU A 110 -6.44 -7.23 4.62
CA LEU A 110 -6.03 -7.48 5.99
C LEU A 110 -5.55 -6.18 6.66
N PRO A 111 -5.89 -5.98 7.95
CA PRO A 111 -5.43 -4.82 8.71
C PRO A 111 -3.90 -4.72 8.74
N PRO A 112 -3.36 -3.52 8.96
CA PRO A 112 -1.93 -3.35 9.24
C PRO A 112 -1.52 -4.18 10.47
N GLY A 113 -0.36 -4.87 10.37
CA GLY A 113 0.16 -5.70 11.47
C GLY A 113 -0.30 -7.16 11.45
N THR A 114 -1.19 -7.56 10.56
CA THR A 114 -1.59 -8.97 10.37
C THR A 114 -0.45 -9.83 9.82
N GLY A 115 0.57 -9.20 9.20
CA GLY A 115 1.72 -9.90 8.61
C GLY A 115 1.49 -10.31 7.16
N LYS A 116 0.81 -9.46 6.36
CA LYS A 116 0.61 -9.67 4.91
C LYS A 116 1.90 -10.09 4.19
N THR A 117 2.97 -9.34 4.41
CA THR A 117 4.28 -9.61 3.78
C THR A 117 4.84 -11.00 4.11
N ILE A 118 4.60 -11.51 5.34
CA ILE A 118 4.98 -12.88 5.72
C ILE A 118 4.10 -13.89 5.01
N LEU A 119 2.80 -13.63 4.91
CA LEU A 119 1.88 -14.48 4.15
C LEU A 119 2.29 -14.54 2.67
N GLY A 120 2.65 -13.41 2.06
CA GLY A 120 3.14 -13.37 0.69
C GLY A 120 4.42 -14.18 0.49
N ALA A 121 5.38 -14.11 1.42
CA ALA A 121 6.59 -14.93 1.38
C ALA A 121 6.27 -16.42 1.54
N TYR A 122 5.35 -16.78 2.42
CA TYR A 122 4.88 -18.16 2.57
C TYR A 122 4.19 -18.67 1.29
N ILE A 123 3.32 -17.85 0.66
CA ILE A 123 2.65 -18.21 -0.60
C ILE A 123 3.70 -18.45 -1.69
N ALA A 124 4.72 -17.58 -1.79
CA ALA A 124 5.79 -17.75 -2.77
C ALA A 124 6.53 -19.09 -2.60
N SER A 125 6.85 -19.46 -1.35
CA SER A 125 7.47 -20.76 -1.05
C SER A 125 6.55 -21.94 -1.36
N LEU A 126 5.26 -21.80 -1.04
CA LEU A 126 4.27 -22.87 -1.25
C LEU A 126 4.09 -23.24 -2.73
N TYR A 127 4.03 -22.21 -3.60
CA TYR A 127 3.84 -22.42 -5.04
C TYR A 127 5.14 -22.67 -5.80
N GLY A 128 6.30 -22.28 -5.25
CA GLY A 128 7.62 -22.58 -5.83
C GLY A 128 7.80 -22.10 -7.26
N LEU A 129 7.28 -20.91 -7.59
CA LEU A 129 7.35 -20.31 -8.92
C LEU A 129 8.18 -19.04 -8.89
N LEU A 130 8.76 -18.66 -10.05
CA LEU A 130 9.39 -17.36 -10.18
C LEU A 130 8.40 -16.28 -9.74
N THR A 131 8.74 -15.60 -8.63
CA THR A 131 7.86 -14.65 -7.98
C THR A 131 8.29 -13.23 -8.23
N VAL A 132 7.35 -12.36 -8.59
CA VAL A 132 7.56 -10.90 -8.59
C VAL A 132 6.71 -10.27 -7.51
N VAL A 133 7.32 -9.42 -6.68
CA VAL A 133 6.60 -8.51 -5.79
C VAL A 133 6.61 -7.12 -6.39
N LEU A 134 5.44 -6.61 -6.73
CA LEU A 134 5.27 -5.29 -7.32
C LEU A 134 4.94 -4.26 -6.24
N CYS A 135 5.81 -3.24 -6.10
CA CYS A 135 5.72 -2.18 -5.11
C CYS A 135 5.70 -0.80 -5.76
N ASN A 136 5.24 0.21 -5.02
CA ASN A 136 5.30 1.61 -5.44
C ASN A 136 6.24 2.48 -4.59
N ARG A 137 6.88 1.92 -3.55
CA ARG A 137 7.77 2.65 -2.63
C ARG A 137 9.01 1.84 -2.30
N LEU A 138 10.16 2.50 -2.36
CA LEU A 138 11.46 1.88 -2.04
C LEU A 138 11.54 1.32 -0.61
N THR A 139 10.91 2.00 0.36
CA THR A 139 10.86 1.52 1.76
C THR A 139 10.10 0.20 1.89
N VAL A 140 9.03 0.04 1.14
CA VAL A 140 8.24 -1.19 1.07
C VAL A 140 9.03 -2.29 0.36
N ALA A 141 9.66 -1.95 -0.77
CA ALA A 141 10.51 -2.89 -1.50
C ALA A 141 11.63 -3.47 -0.62
N ARG A 142 12.32 -2.63 0.16
CA ARG A 142 13.35 -3.07 1.11
C ARG A 142 12.78 -3.92 2.25
N GLN A 143 11.57 -3.64 2.70
CA GLN A 143 10.89 -4.48 3.70
C GLN A 143 10.62 -5.87 3.14
N TRP A 144 10.19 -6.00 1.88
CA TRP A 144 10.01 -7.27 1.21
C TRP A 144 11.32 -8.06 1.09
N VAL A 145 12.40 -7.40 0.63
CA VAL A 145 13.74 -8.02 0.59
C VAL A 145 14.09 -8.60 1.97
N LYS A 146 13.98 -7.79 3.03
CA LYS A 146 14.25 -8.23 4.39
C LYS A 146 13.37 -9.40 4.82
N THR A 147 12.06 -9.36 4.51
CA THR A 147 11.12 -10.42 4.90
C THR A 147 11.47 -11.75 4.24
N PHE A 148 11.83 -11.77 2.96
CA PHE A 148 12.28 -12.98 2.28
C PHE A 148 13.58 -13.51 2.88
N HIS A 149 14.57 -12.68 3.13
CA HIS A 149 15.82 -13.09 3.77
C HIS A 149 15.64 -13.65 5.19
N ASP A 150 14.74 -13.04 5.97
CA ASP A 150 14.51 -13.47 7.36
C ASP A 150 13.67 -14.75 7.46
N ASN A 151 12.87 -15.10 6.45
CA ASN A 151 11.85 -16.16 6.54
C ASN A 151 11.93 -17.21 5.42
N THR A 152 12.88 -17.11 4.51
CA THR A 152 13.07 -18.08 3.42
C THR A 152 14.56 -18.24 3.09
N ASP A 153 14.90 -19.29 2.35
CA ASP A 153 16.20 -19.48 1.72
C ASP A 153 16.28 -18.89 0.30
N ALA A 154 15.29 -18.09 -0.10
CA ALA A 154 15.17 -17.56 -1.44
C ALA A 154 16.32 -16.64 -1.85
N SER A 155 16.77 -16.77 -3.10
CA SER A 155 17.58 -15.76 -3.78
C SER A 155 16.69 -14.58 -4.21
N VAL A 156 16.92 -13.40 -3.63
CA VAL A 156 16.09 -12.21 -3.83
C VAL A 156 16.86 -11.13 -4.58
N TYR A 157 16.27 -10.63 -5.66
CA TYR A 157 16.85 -9.55 -6.44
C TYR A 157 15.92 -8.33 -6.49
N MET A 158 16.43 -7.15 -6.15
CA MET A 158 15.71 -5.90 -6.34
C MET A 158 16.04 -5.29 -7.70
N VAL A 159 15.04 -5.24 -8.59
CA VAL A 159 15.22 -4.79 -9.99
C VAL A 159 15.89 -3.42 -10.06
N GLY A 160 17.06 -3.39 -10.73
CA GLY A 160 17.89 -2.19 -10.93
C GLY A 160 18.89 -1.91 -9.83
N GLU A 161 19.14 -2.85 -8.93
CA GLU A 161 20.33 -2.94 -8.08
C GLU A 161 21.27 -4.02 -8.62
N THR A 162 22.46 -4.17 -8.06
CA THR A 162 23.39 -5.28 -8.41
C THR A 162 22.85 -6.58 -7.85
N SER A 163 22.91 -7.66 -8.62
CA SER A 163 22.51 -9.00 -8.18
C SER A 163 23.75 -9.86 -7.95
N ASP A 164 23.75 -10.63 -6.88
CA ASP A 164 24.74 -11.65 -6.60
C ASP A 164 24.36 -13.03 -7.19
N SER A 165 23.16 -13.15 -7.75
CA SER A 165 22.62 -14.39 -8.34
C SER A 165 22.19 -14.18 -9.79
N ASP A 166 22.56 -15.13 -10.66
CA ASP A 166 22.15 -15.16 -12.06
C ASP A 166 20.69 -15.61 -12.24
N THR A 167 20.11 -16.31 -11.26
CA THR A 167 18.75 -16.87 -11.31
C THR A 167 18.02 -16.65 -9.99
N PRO A 168 17.46 -15.47 -9.73
CA PRO A 168 16.72 -15.22 -8.50
C PRO A 168 15.36 -15.93 -8.49
N ASN A 169 14.98 -16.47 -7.31
CA ASN A 169 13.64 -17.00 -7.06
C ASN A 169 12.59 -15.89 -6.98
N VAL A 170 13.00 -14.73 -6.44
CA VAL A 170 12.12 -13.62 -6.14
C VAL A 170 12.69 -12.32 -6.69
N LEU A 171 11.86 -11.58 -7.42
CA LEU A 171 12.15 -10.23 -7.87
C LEU A 171 11.30 -9.21 -7.11
N ILE A 172 11.93 -8.25 -6.49
CA ILE A 172 11.24 -7.08 -5.95
C ILE A 172 11.32 -5.95 -6.98
N CYS A 173 10.17 -5.56 -7.52
CA CYS A 173 10.09 -4.63 -8.65
C CYS A 173 9.28 -3.39 -8.31
N MET A 174 9.87 -2.23 -8.53
CA MET A 174 9.14 -0.96 -8.49
C MET A 174 8.32 -0.79 -9.77
N GLN A 175 7.11 -0.22 -9.68
CA GLN A 175 6.21 -0.05 -10.84
C GLN A 175 6.89 0.60 -12.07
N GLU A 176 7.74 1.60 -11.85
CA GLU A 176 8.44 2.32 -12.93
C GLU A 176 9.61 1.52 -13.54
N ARG A 177 9.96 0.38 -12.95
CA ARG A 177 11.04 -0.48 -13.45
C ARG A 177 10.56 -1.71 -14.18
N VAL A 178 9.27 -1.98 -14.22
CA VAL A 178 8.69 -3.15 -14.92
C VAL A 178 9.08 -3.17 -16.41
N CYS A 179 9.08 -2.01 -17.06
CA CYS A 179 9.48 -1.89 -18.46
C CYS A 179 10.97 -2.18 -18.73
N LYS A 180 11.81 -2.22 -17.68
CA LYS A 180 13.23 -2.59 -17.81
C LYS A 180 13.47 -4.10 -17.84
N LEU A 181 12.47 -4.88 -17.42
CA LEU A 181 12.52 -6.34 -17.52
C LEU A 181 12.16 -6.76 -18.96
N PRO A 182 12.97 -7.61 -19.63
CA PRO A 182 12.64 -8.17 -20.91
C PRO A 182 11.26 -8.84 -20.90
N ARG A 183 10.56 -8.84 -22.05
CA ARG A 183 9.24 -9.43 -22.17
C ARG A 183 9.27 -10.93 -21.85
N GLU A 184 10.25 -11.63 -22.39
CA GLU A 184 10.47 -13.07 -22.22
C GLU A 184 10.64 -13.43 -20.73
N TYR A 185 11.29 -12.57 -19.98
CA TYR A 185 11.46 -12.76 -18.53
C TYR A 185 10.15 -12.53 -17.76
N ARG A 186 9.39 -11.48 -18.15
CA ARG A 186 8.10 -11.16 -17.52
C ARG A 186 7.04 -12.23 -17.76
N GLU A 187 7.13 -12.95 -18.88
CA GLU A 187 6.25 -14.06 -19.26
C GLU A 187 6.58 -15.36 -18.50
N GLN A 188 7.76 -15.47 -17.89
CA GLN A 188 8.15 -16.60 -17.05
C GLN A 188 7.71 -16.46 -15.59
N VAL A 189 7.22 -15.27 -15.18
CA VAL A 189 6.75 -15.02 -13.81
C VAL A 189 5.47 -15.81 -13.56
N GLY A 190 5.56 -16.79 -12.69
CA GLY A 190 4.43 -17.65 -12.35
C GLY A 190 3.57 -17.12 -11.20
N LEU A 191 4.15 -16.38 -10.25
CA LEU A 191 3.44 -15.75 -9.14
C LEU A 191 3.70 -14.25 -9.12
N LEU A 192 2.63 -13.45 -9.08
CA LEU A 192 2.72 -12.01 -8.91
C LEU A 192 2.02 -11.58 -7.63
N ILE A 193 2.78 -10.96 -6.73
CA ILE A 193 2.29 -10.33 -5.51
C ILE A 193 2.27 -8.81 -5.72
N ILE A 194 1.15 -8.15 -5.40
CA ILE A 194 1.00 -6.71 -5.55
C ILE A 194 0.74 -6.09 -4.19
N ASP A 195 1.72 -5.39 -3.69
CA ASP A 195 1.60 -4.72 -2.41
C ASP A 195 0.99 -3.32 -2.56
N GLU A 196 0.07 -2.98 -1.63
CA GLU A 196 -0.71 -1.73 -1.62
C GLU A 196 -1.31 -1.43 -3.00
N ALA A 197 -1.96 -2.42 -3.60
CA ALA A 197 -2.45 -2.41 -4.98
C ALA A 197 -3.34 -1.21 -5.30
N HIS A 198 -4.10 -0.68 -4.32
CA HIS A 198 -4.91 0.51 -4.48
C HIS A 198 -4.11 1.73 -4.95
N THR A 199 -2.80 1.77 -4.67
CA THR A 199 -1.92 2.87 -5.08
C THR A 199 -1.49 2.77 -6.54
N LEU A 200 -1.57 1.57 -7.12
CA LEU A 200 -1.22 1.27 -8.52
C LEU A 200 -2.39 1.43 -9.48
N CYS A 201 -3.63 1.61 -9.00
CA CYS A 201 -4.81 1.85 -9.82
C CYS A 201 -4.80 3.30 -10.36
N THR A 202 -3.84 3.61 -11.22
CA THR A 202 -3.58 4.94 -11.82
C THR A 202 -3.15 4.79 -13.28
N GLU A 203 -3.22 5.88 -14.07
CA GLU A 203 -2.75 5.88 -15.47
C GLU A 203 -1.30 5.37 -15.59
N SER A 204 -0.43 5.74 -14.66
CA SER A 204 0.98 5.31 -14.66
C SER A 204 1.21 3.91 -14.09
N GLY A 205 0.29 3.40 -13.26
CA GLY A 205 0.42 2.07 -12.64
C GLY A 205 -0.13 0.94 -13.50
N VAL A 206 -1.15 1.19 -14.32
CA VAL A 206 -1.75 0.17 -15.19
C VAL A 206 -0.74 -0.56 -16.08
N PRO A 207 0.23 0.09 -16.74
CA PRO A 207 1.23 -0.62 -17.53
C PRO A 207 2.07 -1.61 -16.72
N ALA A 208 2.37 -1.29 -15.46
CA ALA A 208 3.07 -2.20 -14.57
C ALA A 208 2.17 -3.37 -14.14
N LEU A 209 0.92 -3.07 -13.82
CA LEU A 209 -0.08 -4.08 -13.49
C LEU A 209 -0.32 -5.07 -14.63
N LEU A 210 -0.32 -4.64 -15.88
CA LEU A 210 -0.49 -5.47 -17.06
C LEU A 210 0.84 -6.00 -17.66
N GLY A 211 1.95 -5.71 -16.99
CA GLY A 211 3.29 -6.05 -17.47
C GLY A 211 3.65 -7.54 -17.39
N PHE A 212 2.89 -8.35 -16.67
CA PHE A 212 3.17 -9.77 -16.43
C PHE A 212 2.00 -10.65 -16.82
N THR A 213 2.27 -11.93 -17.13
CA THR A 213 1.27 -12.96 -17.45
C THR A 213 1.35 -14.13 -16.46
N PRO A 214 1.15 -13.92 -15.16
CA PRO A 214 1.38 -14.93 -14.15
C PRO A 214 0.27 -16.00 -14.14
N LYS A 215 0.57 -17.15 -13.54
CA LYS A 215 -0.41 -18.19 -13.21
C LYS A 215 -1.23 -17.80 -12.00
N TYR A 216 -0.58 -17.25 -10.97
CA TYR A 216 -1.20 -16.84 -9.72
C TYR A 216 -0.99 -15.36 -9.42
N ILE A 217 -2.03 -14.74 -8.86
CA ILE A 217 -2.04 -13.32 -8.48
C ILE A 217 -2.46 -13.19 -7.03
N VAL A 218 -1.63 -12.54 -6.23
CA VAL A 218 -1.94 -12.17 -4.85
C VAL A 218 -1.95 -10.65 -4.74
N VAL A 219 -3.09 -10.08 -4.40
CA VAL A 219 -3.25 -8.64 -4.18
C VAL A 219 -3.24 -8.37 -2.69
N GLU A 220 -2.35 -7.53 -2.21
CA GLU A 220 -2.33 -7.07 -0.84
C GLU A 220 -2.81 -5.63 -0.75
N THR A 221 -3.81 -5.39 0.05
CA THR A 221 -4.32 -4.04 0.31
C THR A 221 -4.93 -3.97 1.71
N ALA A 222 -4.92 -2.79 2.32
CA ALA A 222 -5.70 -2.50 3.52
C ALA A 222 -6.96 -1.69 3.17
N THR A 223 -7.24 -1.50 1.89
CA THR A 223 -8.37 -0.69 1.40
C THR A 223 -8.79 -1.18 0.03
N LEU A 224 -9.90 -1.91 0.01
CA LEU A 224 -10.49 -2.41 -1.24
C LEU A 224 -11.11 -1.29 -2.06
N GLU A 225 -11.75 -0.33 -1.40
CA GLU A 225 -12.47 0.75 -2.04
C GLU A 225 -11.64 2.04 -2.10
N ARG A 226 -11.83 2.79 -3.18
CA ARG A 226 -11.24 4.11 -3.40
C ARG A 226 -12.34 5.14 -3.64
N ASP A 227 -12.17 6.34 -3.09
CA ASP A 227 -13.12 7.45 -3.24
C ASP A 227 -13.32 7.89 -4.70
N ASP A 228 -12.37 7.59 -5.58
CA ASP A 228 -12.40 7.91 -7.01
C ASP A 228 -12.91 6.75 -7.88
N GLU A 229 -13.38 5.66 -7.26
CA GLU A 229 -13.88 4.43 -7.88
C GLU A 229 -12.86 3.66 -8.75
N MET A 230 -11.58 4.04 -8.71
CA MET A 230 -10.53 3.36 -9.51
C MET A 230 -10.16 1.97 -8.99
N HIS A 231 -10.76 1.51 -7.90
CA HIS A 231 -10.67 0.11 -7.47
C HIS A 231 -11.24 -0.88 -8.50
N CYS A 232 -12.09 -0.43 -9.44
CA CYS A 232 -12.57 -1.24 -10.56
C CYS A 232 -11.44 -1.79 -11.45
N ILE A 233 -10.29 -1.11 -11.53
CA ILE A 233 -9.08 -1.63 -12.18
C ILE A 233 -8.62 -2.92 -11.50
N MET A 234 -8.58 -2.92 -10.17
CA MET A 234 -8.16 -4.08 -9.38
C MET A 234 -9.16 -5.23 -9.48
N HIS A 235 -10.46 -4.91 -9.49
CA HIS A 235 -11.52 -5.90 -9.72
C HIS A 235 -11.41 -6.56 -11.10
N SER A 236 -11.03 -5.82 -12.12
CA SER A 236 -10.80 -6.37 -13.46
C SER A 236 -9.61 -7.34 -13.48
N ILE A 237 -8.63 -7.16 -12.61
CA ILE A 237 -7.40 -7.94 -12.53
C ILE A 237 -7.55 -9.18 -11.66
N ALA A 238 -8.05 -9.01 -10.43
CA ALA A 238 -8.05 -10.05 -9.39
C ALA A 238 -9.45 -10.45 -8.92
N GLY A 239 -10.51 -9.84 -9.46
CA GLY A 239 -11.88 -10.09 -9.05
C GLY A 239 -12.30 -9.29 -7.82
N THR A 240 -13.49 -9.60 -7.32
CA THR A 240 -14.11 -8.94 -6.16
C THR A 240 -14.03 -9.78 -4.90
N GLU A 241 -13.68 -11.06 -5.00
CA GLU A 241 -13.53 -11.94 -3.84
C GLU A 241 -12.26 -11.57 -3.07
N SER A 242 -12.36 -11.53 -1.74
CA SER A 242 -11.22 -11.20 -0.87
C SER A 242 -11.23 -12.03 0.40
N VAL A 243 -10.05 -12.30 0.92
CA VAL A 243 -9.87 -12.81 2.29
C VAL A 243 -9.68 -11.61 3.18
N SER A 244 -10.69 -11.32 4.00
CA SER A 244 -10.69 -10.12 4.86
C SER A 244 -10.71 -10.48 6.35
N ARG A 245 -10.12 -9.62 7.16
CA ARG A 245 -10.20 -9.68 8.62
C ARG A 245 -10.43 -8.28 9.19
N GLU A 246 -11.21 -8.22 10.24
CA GLU A 246 -11.39 -6.98 11.00
C GLU A 246 -10.35 -6.83 12.11
N ILE A 247 -10.15 -5.61 12.59
CA ILE A 247 -9.34 -5.34 13.78
C ILE A 247 -10.15 -5.78 15.01
N ILE A 248 -9.77 -6.90 15.62
CA ILE A 248 -10.50 -7.48 16.76
C ILE A 248 -10.08 -6.84 18.10
N LYS A 249 -8.92 -6.18 18.15
CA LYS A 249 -8.43 -5.58 19.41
C LYS A 249 -9.33 -4.42 19.83
N PRO A 250 -9.90 -4.42 21.03
CA PRO A 250 -10.71 -3.32 21.52
C PRO A 250 -9.86 -2.07 21.68
N PHE A 251 -10.39 -0.93 21.26
CA PHE A 251 -9.75 0.38 21.44
C PHE A 251 -10.80 1.44 21.80
N LYS A 252 -10.34 2.49 22.48
CA LYS A 252 -11.18 3.62 22.85
C LYS A 252 -10.83 4.83 22.00
N VAL A 253 -11.84 5.42 21.37
CA VAL A 253 -11.71 6.69 20.64
C VAL A 253 -12.20 7.83 21.54
N ILE A 254 -11.37 8.82 21.77
CA ILE A 254 -11.71 10.02 22.53
C ILE A 254 -11.65 11.22 21.60
N LYS A 255 -12.79 11.84 21.36
CA LYS A 255 -12.88 13.10 20.62
C LYS A 255 -12.65 14.28 21.60
N VAL A 256 -11.54 14.98 21.41
CA VAL A 256 -11.20 16.16 22.23
C VAL A 256 -11.65 17.42 21.50
N LEU A 257 -12.61 18.14 22.08
CA LEU A 257 -13.09 19.42 21.57
C LEU A 257 -12.17 20.53 22.08
N THR A 258 -11.29 21.05 21.24
CA THR A 258 -10.30 22.06 21.61
C THR A 258 -10.92 23.47 21.75
N GLY A 259 -12.08 23.72 21.14
CA GLY A 259 -12.68 25.05 21.04
C GLY A 259 -11.85 26.03 20.20
N VAL A 260 -10.87 25.52 19.43
CA VAL A 260 -10.02 26.32 18.54
C VAL A 260 -10.60 26.26 17.13
N SER A 261 -10.91 27.41 16.58
CA SER A 261 -11.34 27.58 15.18
C SER A 261 -10.46 28.67 14.57
N PRO A 262 -9.49 28.33 13.74
CA PRO A 262 -8.66 29.35 13.09
C PRO A 262 -9.47 30.14 12.07
N ASP A 263 -9.12 31.40 11.89
CA ASP A 263 -9.75 32.27 10.91
C ASP A 263 -9.50 31.79 9.48
N ARG A 264 -10.51 31.91 8.63
CA ARG A 264 -10.39 31.57 7.22
C ARG A 264 -9.70 32.69 6.47
N VAL A 265 -8.42 32.53 6.16
CA VAL A 265 -7.67 33.45 5.32
C VAL A 265 -7.91 33.07 3.85
N MET A 266 -8.37 34.03 3.05
CA MET A 266 -8.57 33.83 1.62
C MET A 266 -7.26 33.99 0.85
N GLY A 267 -6.95 33.04 -0.02
CA GLY A 267 -5.84 33.14 -0.96
C GLY A 267 -6.15 34.07 -2.15
N LYS A 268 -5.14 34.41 -2.92
CA LYS A 268 -5.23 35.26 -4.12
C LYS A 268 -6.21 34.73 -5.18
N ASN A 269 -6.53 33.44 -5.14
CA ASN A 269 -7.45 32.76 -6.04
C ASN A 269 -8.90 32.73 -5.53
N GLY A 270 -9.24 33.47 -4.48
CA GLY A 270 -10.58 33.53 -3.90
C GLY A 270 -11.00 32.31 -3.07
N TYR A 271 -10.06 31.38 -2.79
CA TYR A 271 -10.31 30.20 -1.95
C TYR A 271 -9.59 30.30 -0.61
N THR A 272 -10.07 29.53 0.36
CA THR A 272 -9.39 29.42 1.66
C THR A 272 -7.94 28.95 1.47
N ASN A 273 -6.99 29.71 2.00
CA ASN A 273 -5.60 29.32 2.05
C ASN A 273 -5.44 28.20 3.10
N TYR A 274 -5.53 26.95 2.64
CA TYR A 274 -5.48 25.79 3.51
C TYR A 274 -4.13 25.65 4.24
N VAL A 275 -3.03 26.05 3.61
CA VAL A 275 -1.70 26.00 4.22
C VAL A 275 -1.63 26.93 5.43
N GLN A 276 -2.14 28.17 5.29
CA GLN A 276 -2.21 29.12 6.39
C GLN A 276 -3.16 28.63 7.48
N LEU A 277 -4.36 28.15 7.13
CA LEU A 277 -5.31 27.59 8.08
C LEU A 277 -4.70 26.47 8.93
N VAL A 278 -3.95 25.54 8.32
CA VAL A 278 -3.25 24.46 9.01
C VAL A 278 -2.18 25.05 9.93
N LYS A 279 -1.41 26.04 9.45
CA LYS A 279 -0.38 26.72 10.22
C LYS A 279 -0.97 27.39 11.48
N ASP A 280 -2.03 28.18 11.33
CA ASP A 280 -2.71 28.87 12.45
C ASP A 280 -3.30 27.87 13.44
N THR A 281 -3.78 26.73 12.94
CA THR A 281 -4.31 25.64 13.80
C THR A 281 -3.23 25.06 14.71
N TRP A 282 -2.04 24.73 14.19
CA TRP A 282 -1.01 24.12 15.01
C TRP A 282 -0.19 25.15 15.83
N GLN A 283 -0.15 26.42 15.43
CA GLN A 283 0.48 27.51 16.20
C GLN A 283 -0.37 27.96 17.39
N ASN A 284 -1.64 27.55 17.46
CA ASN A 284 -2.51 27.96 18.56
C ASN A 284 -2.06 27.34 19.90
N GLU A 285 -1.66 28.18 20.85
CA GLU A 285 -1.15 27.79 22.16
C GLU A 285 -2.14 26.93 22.97
N ARG A 286 -3.42 27.29 22.97
CA ARG A 286 -4.44 26.52 23.70
C ARG A 286 -4.47 25.06 23.21
N ARG A 287 -4.41 24.87 21.88
CA ARG A 287 -4.41 23.54 21.28
C ARG A 287 -3.13 22.78 21.59
N GLN A 288 -1.98 23.45 21.54
CA GLN A 288 -0.70 22.86 21.94
C GLN A 288 -0.74 22.41 23.41
N ASN A 289 -1.22 23.26 24.31
CA ASN A 289 -1.34 22.95 25.74
C ASN A 289 -2.26 21.74 26.00
N ILE A 290 -3.36 21.61 25.25
CA ILE A 290 -4.24 20.43 25.32
C ILE A 290 -3.47 19.15 24.92
N ILE A 291 -2.74 19.17 23.82
CA ILE A 291 -1.96 18.01 23.35
C ILE A 291 -0.87 17.66 24.39
N MET A 292 -0.18 18.65 24.92
CA MET A 292 0.84 18.46 25.95
C MET A 292 0.25 17.88 27.25
N SER A 293 -0.94 18.34 27.66
CA SER A 293 -1.64 17.80 28.87
C SER A 293 -1.99 16.33 28.63
N ILE A 294 -2.56 15.98 27.47
CA ILE A 294 -2.91 14.59 27.14
C ILE A 294 -1.67 13.69 27.22
N ILE A 295 -0.52 14.15 26.70
CA ILE A 295 0.73 13.38 26.75
C ILE A 295 1.20 13.22 28.21
N LYS A 296 1.17 14.27 29.01
CA LYS A 296 1.55 14.24 30.45
C LYS A 296 0.65 13.32 31.27
N ASP A 297 -0.67 13.40 31.05
CA ASP A 297 -1.65 12.58 31.78
C ASP A 297 -1.54 11.08 31.39
N ASN A 298 -0.83 10.77 30.30
CA ASN A 298 -0.55 9.42 29.83
C ASN A 298 0.96 9.11 29.80
N ALA A 299 1.72 9.62 30.76
CA ALA A 299 3.19 9.47 30.81
C ALA A 299 3.67 8.00 30.88
N ASN A 300 2.81 7.08 31.29
CA ASN A 300 3.09 5.64 31.33
C ASN A 300 2.87 4.92 29.99
N ARG A 301 2.42 5.64 28.95
CA ARG A 301 2.10 5.07 27.64
C ARG A 301 3.11 5.47 26.59
N LYS A 302 3.33 4.59 25.62
CA LYS A 302 4.15 4.91 24.45
C LYS A 302 3.28 5.54 23.36
N THR A 303 3.52 6.82 23.12
CA THR A 303 2.62 7.69 22.36
C THR A 303 3.13 7.96 20.96
N LEU A 304 2.25 7.79 19.96
CA LEU A 304 2.45 8.23 18.58
C LEU A 304 1.60 9.48 18.32
N VAL A 305 2.24 10.60 17.97
CA VAL A 305 1.53 11.83 17.58
C VAL A 305 1.64 12.04 16.09
N LEU A 306 0.50 12.13 15.40
CA LEU A 306 0.43 12.40 13.97
C LEU A 306 0.12 13.86 13.68
N SER A 307 0.95 14.48 12.86
CA SER A 307 0.78 15.86 12.41
C SER A 307 0.76 15.95 10.88
N SER A 308 0.33 17.11 10.35
CA SER A 308 0.42 17.44 8.93
C SER A 308 1.62 18.33 8.59
N SER A 309 2.40 18.78 9.58
CA SER A 309 3.49 19.74 9.41
C SER A 309 4.82 19.20 9.94
N VAL A 310 5.86 19.31 9.13
CA VAL A 310 7.24 19.01 9.53
C VAL A 310 7.72 19.97 10.62
N GLU A 311 7.39 21.26 10.48
CA GLU A 311 7.75 22.32 11.43
C GLU A 311 7.11 22.07 12.80
N TYR A 312 5.81 21.78 12.80
CA TYR A 312 5.09 21.46 14.04
C TYR A 312 5.62 20.19 14.72
N SER A 313 5.94 19.14 13.93
CA SER A 313 6.50 17.92 14.52
C SER A 313 7.79 18.17 15.26
N LYS A 314 8.67 19.01 14.73
CA LYS A 314 9.93 19.39 15.37
C LYS A 314 9.71 20.27 16.61
N LEU A 315 8.81 21.24 16.51
CA LEU A 315 8.48 22.15 17.61
C LEU A 315 7.88 21.38 18.80
N LEU A 316 6.89 20.52 18.55
CA LEU A 316 6.27 19.72 19.60
C LEU A 316 7.30 18.79 20.28
N CYS A 317 8.21 18.19 19.49
CA CYS A 317 9.28 17.36 20.03
C CYS A 317 10.20 18.19 20.95
N ALA A 318 10.61 19.39 20.54
CA ALA A 318 11.43 20.29 21.37
C ALA A 318 10.72 20.67 22.68
N SER A 319 9.44 21.06 22.61
CA SER A 319 8.66 21.42 23.81
C SER A 319 8.45 20.23 24.76
N LEU A 320 8.39 18.99 24.26
CA LEU A 320 8.32 17.80 25.11
C LEU A 320 9.64 17.56 25.84
N LEU A 321 10.77 17.73 25.17
CA LEU A 321 12.10 17.59 25.78
C LEU A 321 12.36 18.64 26.86
N GLU A 322 11.88 19.88 26.69
CA GLU A 322 11.93 20.93 27.73
C GLU A 322 11.15 20.57 29.01
N LEU A 323 10.25 19.60 28.92
CA LEU A 323 9.44 19.10 30.04
C LEU A 323 9.93 17.73 30.56
N ASP A 324 11.16 17.34 30.24
CA ASP A 324 11.78 16.06 30.60
C ASP A 324 11.03 14.83 30.09
N ILE A 325 10.21 14.99 29.03
CA ILE A 325 9.54 13.89 28.34
C ILE A 325 10.41 13.45 27.17
N THR A 326 10.86 12.19 27.19
CA THR A 326 11.66 11.67 26.08
C THR A 326 10.85 11.62 24.79
N ALA A 327 11.30 12.37 23.80
CA ALA A 327 10.62 12.49 22.52
C ALA A 327 11.59 12.48 21.35
N ASP A 328 11.14 11.94 20.20
CA ASP A 328 11.83 12.11 18.93
C ASP A 328 10.80 12.33 17.82
N TYR A 329 11.27 12.70 16.65
CA TYR A 329 10.39 12.94 15.50
C TYR A 329 10.81 12.13 14.28
N LEU A 330 9.83 11.81 13.41
CA LEU A 330 10.06 11.16 12.12
C LEU A 330 9.29 11.90 11.02
N CYS A 331 9.97 12.85 10.38
CA CYS A 331 9.36 13.70 9.34
C CYS A 331 10.41 14.23 8.36
N GLY A 332 9.98 14.73 7.21
CA GLY A 332 10.85 15.28 6.18
C GLY A 332 11.90 14.26 5.70
N ASN A 333 13.17 14.64 5.69
CA ASN A 333 14.29 13.81 5.23
C ASN A 333 14.85 12.86 6.30
N LYS A 334 14.36 12.92 7.55
CA LYS A 334 14.84 12.04 8.62
C LYS A 334 14.45 10.60 8.32
N LYS A 335 15.42 9.68 8.31
CA LYS A 335 15.24 8.28 7.92
C LYS A 335 14.96 7.34 9.08
N SER A 336 15.43 7.69 10.29
CA SER A 336 15.27 6.88 11.50
C SER A 336 15.04 7.78 12.72
N TYR A 337 14.59 7.18 13.82
CA TYR A 337 14.40 7.85 15.10
C TYR A 337 14.98 7.02 16.24
N GLN A 338 15.19 7.63 17.40
CA GLN A 338 15.60 6.97 18.63
C GLN A 338 14.37 6.52 19.43
N ASP A 339 14.46 5.39 20.11
CA ASP A 339 13.37 4.92 20.95
C ASP A 339 13.08 5.91 22.07
N SER A 340 11.85 6.37 22.13
CA SER A 340 11.39 7.43 23.04
C SER A 340 9.96 7.15 23.48
N GLN A 341 9.54 7.77 24.56
CA GLN A 341 8.16 7.70 25.04
C GLN A 341 7.18 8.25 24.00
N VAL A 342 7.55 9.37 23.35
CA VAL A 342 6.72 10.03 22.34
C VAL A 342 7.43 10.09 21.01
N LEU A 343 6.80 9.56 19.97
CA LEU A 343 7.21 9.78 18.58
C LEU A 343 6.25 10.76 17.90
N VAL A 344 6.79 11.86 17.39
CA VAL A 344 5.99 12.82 16.60
C VAL A 344 6.30 12.63 15.10
N GLY A 345 5.29 12.32 14.29
CA GLY A 345 5.50 12.08 12.88
C GLY A 345 4.46 12.71 11.96
N THR A 346 4.84 12.90 10.71
CA THR A 346 3.86 13.33 9.70
C THR A 346 3.07 12.14 9.16
N THR A 347 1.78 12.36 8.85
CA THR A 347 0.92 11.32 8.28
C THR A 347 1.50 10.69 7.01
N GLY A 348 2.20 11.45 6.18
CA GLY A 348 2.85 10.94 4.98
C GLY A 348 4.07 10.04 5.24
N LYS A 349 4.75 10.23 6.40
CA LYS A 349 5.93 9.44 6.76
C LYS A 349 5.56 8.19 7.56
N ILE A 350 4.56 8.31 8.44
CA ILE A 350 4.07 7.23 9.31
C ILE A 350 2.98 6.38 8.63
N GLY A 351 2.21 6.97 7.72
CA GLY A 351 1.00 6.36 7.18
C GLY A 351 1.23 5.03 6.44
N THR A 352 2.17 4.95 5.51
CA THR A 352 2.38 3.76 4.68
C THR A 352 3.77 3.16 4.92
N GLY A 353 3.84 1.86 5.20
CA GLY A 353 5.10 1.12 5.36
C GLY A 353 5.88 1.43 6.65
N PHE A 354 5.34 2.22 7.58
CA PHE A 354 6.03 2.49 8.84
C PHE A 354 5.98 1.26 9.76
N ASP A 355 7.14 0.84 10.22
CA ASP A 355 7.34 -0.19 11.23
C ASP A 355 8.41 0.27 12.23
N PRO A 356 8.09 0.37 13.54
CA PRO A 356 9.06 0.77 14.54
C PRO A 356 10.38 0.00 14.47
N ALA A 357 10.34 -1.31 14.24
CA ALA A 357 11.55 -2.14 14.15
C ALA A 357 12.48 -1.75 12.98
N ASN A 358 11.92 -1.21 11.89
CA ASN A 358 12.70 -0.81 10.72
C ASN A 358 13.17 0.65 10.75
N PHE A 359 12.51 1.50 11.54
CA PHE A 359 12.80 2.94 11.57
C PHE A 359 13.41 3.43 12.88
N CYS A 360 13.37 2.60 13.93
CA CYS A 360 13.96 2.94 15.23
C CYS A 360 15.29 2.23 15.40
N SER A 361 16.37 2.99 15.47
CA SER A 361 17.73 2.45 15.62
C SER A 361 18.00 1.80 16.98
N THR A 362 17.16 2.09 17.99
CA THR A 362 17.29 1.62 19.37
C THR A 362 16.02 0.92 19.87
N TYR A 363 15.24 0.32 18.97
CA TYR A 363 13.93 -0.25 19.29
C TYR A 363 14.01 -1.35 20.35
N LYS A 364 13.24 -1.19 21.42
CA LYS A 364 13.19 -2.10 22.58
C LYS A 364 11.99 -3.07 22.54
N GLY A 365 11.30 -3.18 21.42
CA GLY A 365 10.16 -4.09 21.28
C GLY A 365 8.84 -3.60 21.90
N VAL A 366 8.79 -2.39 22.47
CA VAL A 366 7.57 -1.83 23.06
C VAL A 366 6.73 -1.16 21.97
N PRO A 367 5.50 -1.61 21.70
CA PRO A 367 4.64 -0.98 20.69
C PRO A 367 4.04 0.32 21.19
N PHE A 368 3.60 1.17 20.25
CA PHE A 368 2.76 2.31 20.58
C PHE A 368 1.36 1.84 21.01
N ASP A 369 0.84 2.39 22.10
CA ASP A 369 -0.47 2.05 22.65
C ASP A 369 -1.40 3.28 22.81
N LEU A 370 -0.89 4.49 22.52
CA LEU A 370 -1.66 5.72 22.43
C LEU A 370 -1.37 6.42 21.08
N LEU A 371 -2.43 6.75 20.36
CA LEU A 371 -2.36 7.53 19.12
C LEU A 371 -3.06 8.89 19.32
N ILE A 372 -2.32 9.97 19.10
CA ILE A 372 -2.87 11.34 19.09
C ILE A 372 -2.90 11.84 17.64
N MET A 373 -4.09 12.03 17.10
CA MET A 373 -4.26 12.64 15.77
C MET A 373 -4.32 14.17 15.90
N ALA A 374 -3.18 14.82 15.74
CA ALA A 374 -3.07 16.27 15.78
C ALA A 374 -3.28 16.93 14.39
N CYS A 375 -3.93 16.26 13.47
CA CYS A 375 -4.23 16.76 12.13
C CYS A 375 -5.54 16.15 11.60
N SER A 376 -6.14 16.81 10.62
CA SER A 376 -7.31 16.28 9.91
C SER A 376 -6.89 15.22 8.91
N ILE A 377 -7.65 14.12 8.86
CA ILE A 377 -7.50 13.06 7.86
C ILE A 377 -8.82 12.97 7.09
N LYS A 378 -8.75 13.13 5.76
CA LYS A 378 -9.94 13.10 4.89
C LYS A 378 -10.36 11.68 4.50
N LYS A 379 -9.36 10.82 4.25
CA LYS A 379 -9.59 9.48 3.68
C LYS A 379 -9.74 8.44 4.77
N ASN A 380 -10.81 7.66 4.73
CA ASN A 380 -11.01 6.54 5.65
C ASN A 380 -9.85 5.54 5.61
N SER A 381 -9.33 5.23 4.43
CA SER A 381 -8.17 4.37 4.24
C SER A 381 -6.94 4.85 5.01
N THR A 382 -6.62 6.15 4.92
CA THR A 382 -5.51 6.75 5.66
C THR A 382 -5.76 6.71 7.17
N LEU A 383 -7.02 6.91 7.59
CA LEU A 383 -7.41 6.81 9.00
C LEU A 383 -7.19 5.39 9.53
N GLN A 384 -7.71 4.37 8.83
CA GLN A 384 -7.54 2.96 9.19
C GLN A 384 -6.07 2.55 9.26
N GLN A 385 -5.26 2.94 8.27
CA GLN A 385 -3.83 2.67 8.26
C GLN A 385 -3.11 3.29 9.47
N ASN A 386 -3.46 4.52 9.83
CA ASN A 386 -2.85 5.21 10.98
C ASN A 386 -3.29 4.59 12.31
N VAL A 387 -4.58 4.28 12.46
CA VAL A 387 -5.11 3.59 13.65
C VAL A 387 -4.45 2.21 13.81
N GLY A 388 -4.27 1.48 12.73
CA GLY A 388 -3.60 0.18 12.73
C GLY A 388 -2.15 0.19 13.24
N ARG A 389 -1.52 1.38 13.41
CA ARG A 389 -0.14 1.48 13.94
C ARG A 389 -0.03 1.17 15.43
N ILE A 390 -1.11 1.31 16.19
CA ILE A 390 -1.14 0.98 17.63
C ILE A 390 -1.61 -0.46 17.90
N PHE A 391 -1.86 -1.25 16.87
CA PHE A 391 -2.28 -2.66 17.02
C PHE A 391 -1.17 -3.66 16.67
N ARG A 392 0.03 -3.19 16.46
CA ARG A 392 1.21 -4.02 16.14
C ARG A 392 1.85 -4.63 17.37
#